data_aa7783f8fcb3916c00b140db3024e239
#
_entry.id   aa7783f8fcb3916c00b140db3024e239
#
_cell.length_a   1.000
_cell.length_b   1.000
_cell.length_c   1.000
_cell.angle_alpha   90.00
_cell.angle_beta   90.00
_cell.angle_gamma   90.00
#
_symmetry.space_group_name_H-M   'P 1'
#
loop_
_entity.id
_entity.type
_entity.pdbx_description
1 polymer ?
#
loop_
_entity_poly.entity_id
_entity_poly.type
_entity_poly.pdbx_seq_one_letter_code
_entity_poly.pdbx_strand_id
1 'polypeptide(L)'
;MGGKKALREEIYQIFPKDHKKYAEVFGGGGWVLFGKRQRPGCIEVYNDFNGDLVNLFLCVRDKCLPLLEELGFLPLNSRDEYRLLKKFLKKESFPNGYLYENLELADRYLPEPSAREIKEILTIQAEQYDVRRAAAYYKSIRYSYSSGGSSYGARPLNIRDFRSVPNFV
;
A
#
# COMPACT_ATOMS: atom_id res chain seq x y z
N MET A 1 13.58 -1.97 -6.02
CA MET A 1 13.44 -1.45 -4.66
C MET A 1 14.61 -1.93 -3.82
N GLY A 2 15.31 -0.98 -3.22
CA GLY A 2 16.66 -1.10 -2.75
C GLY A 2 16.93 -2.07 -1.61
N GLY A 3 18.06 -2.51 -1.64
CA GLY A 3 19.07 -3.32 -0.98
C GLY A 3 18.99 -3.65 0.51
N LYS A 4 18.11 -3.08 1.33
CA LYS A 4 18.11 -3.40 2.77
C LYS A 4 17.71 -4.85 3.10
N LYS A 5 17.11 -5.58 2.16
CA LYS A 5 16.77 -7.00 2.36
C LYS A 5 18.02 -7.84 2.64
N ALA A 6 19.10 -7.59 1.91
CA ALA A 6 20.35 -8.34 2.07
C ALA A 6 21.08 -8.01 3.37
N LEU A 7 20.93 -6.78 3.88
CA LEU A 7 21.58 -6.28 5.08
C LEU A 7 20.71 -6.42 6.35
N ARG A 8 19.53 -7.00 6.22
CA ARG A 8 18.54 -7.00 7.29
C ARG A 8 19.05 -7.67 8.57
N GLU A 9 19.69 -8.80 8.44
CA GLU A 9 20.19 -9.58 9.59
C GLU A 9 21.34 -8.87 10.31
N GLU A 10 22.24 -8.24 9.56
CA GLU A 10 23.31 -7.41 10.14
C GLU A 10 22.74 -6.20 10.88
N ILE A 11 21.74 -5.56 10.30
CA ILE A 11 21.05 -4.42 10.95
C ILE A 11 20.42 -4.85 12.27
N TYR A 12 19.80 -6.03 12.33
CA TYR A 12 19.19 -6.52 13.58
C TYR A 12 20.20 -6.81 14.68
N GLN A 13 21.41 -7.23 14.33
CA GLN A 13 22.46 -7.49 15.31
C GLN A 13 22.93 -6.23 16.04
N ILE A 14 22.85 -5.07 15.39
CA ILE A 14 23.29 -3.79 15.97
C ILE A 14 22.12 -2.98 16.59
N PHE A 15 20.88 -3.49 16.58
CA PHE A 15 19.76 -2.81 17.18
C PHE A 15 19.94 -2.71 18.70
N PRO A 16 19.69 -1.53 19.31
CA PRO A 16 19.62 -1.40 20.75
C PRO A 16 18.58 -2.35 21.34
N LYS A 17 18.97 -3.12 22.35
CA LYS A 17 18.06 -4.14 22.92
C LYS A 17 16.82 -3.54 23.60
N ASP A 18 16.90 -2.31 24.10
CA ASP A 18 15.87 -1.68 24.94
C ASP A 18 15.21 -0.47 24.30
N HIS A 19 15.17 -0.41 22.94
CA HIS A 19 14.52 0.68 22.27
C HIS A 19 13.00 0.63 22.46
N LYS A 20 12.40 1.78 22.79
CA LYS A 20 10.94 1.97 22.92
C LYS A 20 10.30 2.52 21.66
N LYS A 21 11.11 3.04 20.74
CA LYS A 21 10.67 3.58 19.45
C LYS A 21 11.62 3.13 18.35
N TYR A 22 11.04 2.79 17.22
CA TYR A 22 11.77 2.50 15.99
C TYR A 22 11.14 3.29 14.85
N ALA A 23 11.92 4.04 14.11
CA ALA A 23 11.45 4.77 12.94
C ALA A 23 12.29 4.43 11.72
N GLU A 24 11.65 3.98 10.66
CA GLU A 24 12.28 3.78 9.36
C GLU A 24 11.96 4.98 8.46
N VAL A 25 12.87 5.97 8.42
CA VAL A 25 12.65 7.28 7.79
C VAL A 25 12.60 7.18 6.26
N PHE A 26 13.40 6.29 5.67
CA PHE A 26 13.43 5.96 4.24
C PHE A 26 13.13 4.47 4.10
N GLY A 27 11.88 4.12 4.38
CA GLY A 27 11.46 2.73 4.54
C GLY A 27 11.59 1.89 3.27
N GLY A 28 11.31 2.48 2.10
CA GLY A 28 11.31 1.75 0.83
C GLY A 28 10.41 0.52 0.91
N GLY A 29 10.93 -0.65 0.62
CA GLY A 29 10.19 -1.91 0.74
C GLY A 29 9.89 -2.37 2.17
N GLY A 30 10.27 -1.61 3.21
CA GLY A 30 10.00 -1.92 4.61
C GLY A 30 10.68 -3.19 5.14
N TRP A 31 11.74 -3.67 4.47
CA TRP A 31 12.34 -4.97 4.78
C TRP A 31 12.86 -5.11 6.21
N VAL A 32 13.30 -4.02 6.82
CA VAL A 32 13.79 -4.03 8.20
C VAL A 32 12.62 -3.95 9.16
N LEU A 33 11.70 -3.01 8.97
CA LEU A 33 10.53 -2.84 9.84
C LEU A 33 9.65 -4.09 9.85
N PHE A 34 9.25 -4.57 8.67
CA PHE A 34 8.32 -5.70 8.56
C PHE A 34 8.97 -7.07 8.77
N GLY A 35 10.29 -7.16 8.70
CA GLY A 35 11.00 -8.40 8.92
C GLY A 35 11.48 -8.63 10.36
N LYS A 36 11.41 -7.59 11.21
CA LYS A 36 11.82 -7.72 12.62
C LYS A 36 10.69 -8.31 13.48
N ARG A 37 11.07 -8.94 14.57
CA ARG A 37 10.10 -9.40 15.55
C ARG A 37 9.43 -8.20 16.24
N GLN A 38 8.12 -8.20 16.28
CA GLN A 38 7.35 -7.19 17.00
C GLN A 38 7.68 -7.25 18.51
N ARG A 39 7.76 -6.07 19.13
CA ARG A 39 8.00 -5.95 20.58
C ARG A 39 6.81 -5.23 21.21
N PRO A 40 6.13 -5.84 22.20
CA PRO A 40 5.07 -5.19 22.94
C PRO A 40 5.53 -3.85 23.53
N GLY A 41 4.73 -2.80 23.37
CA GLY A 41 5.03 -1.46 23.88
C GLY A 41 6.07 -0.67 23.09
N CYS A 42 6.58 -1.19 21.97
CA CYS A 42 7.44 -0.43 21.07
C CYS A 42 6.58 0.31 20.05
N ILE A 43 6.80 1.62 19.91
CA ILE A 43 6.18 2.43 18.85
C ILE A 43 7.01 2.26 17.59
N GLU A 44 6.36 1.82 16.52
CA GLU A 44 6.98 1.60 15.21
C GLU A 44 6.44 2.61 14.21
N VAL A 45 7.32 3.31 13.52
CA VAL A 45 6.97 4.33 12.54
C VAL A 45 7.60 3.96 11.20
N TYR A 46 6.77 3.84 10.19
CA TYR A 46 7.20 3.76 8.80
C TYR A 46 7.02 5.13 8.15
N ASN A 47 8.07 5.61 7.50
CA ASN A 47 8.02 6.79 6.67
C ASN A 47 8.79 6.58 5.37
N ASP A 48 8.27 7.13 4.28
CA ASP A 48 8.97 7.19 2.99
C ASP A 48 8.57 8.46 2.26
N PHE A 49 9.47 8.99 1.44
CA PHE A 49 9.20 10.15 0.60
C PHE A 49 8.18 9.83 -0.50
N ASN A 50 8.09 8.57 -0.91
CA ASN A 50 7.17 8.12 -1.95
C ASN A 50 5.77 7.90 -1.37
N GLY A 51 4.90 8.89 -1.51
CA GLY A 51 3.51 8.83 -1.04
C GLY A 51 2.71 7.68 -1.62
N ASP A 52 2.95 7.26 -2.87
CA ASP A 52 2.28 6.11 -3.48
C ASP A 52 2.66 4.80 -2.79
N LEU A 53 3.91 4.69 -2.33
CA LEU A 53 4.36 3.53 -1.57
C LEU A 53 3.74 3.50 -0.17
N VAL A 54 3.67 4.66 0.50
CA VAL A 54 3.00 4.80 1.80
C VAL A 54 1.52 4.43 1.66
N ASN A 55 0.83 5.00 0.66
CA ASN A 55 -0.57 4.67 0.37
C ASN A 55 -0.78 3.17 0.11
N LEU A 56 0.12 2.52 -0.63
CA LEU A 56 0.07 1.08 -0.84
C LEU A 56 0.12 0.31 0.49
N PHE A 57 1.05 0.64 1.39
CA PHE A 57 1.14 -0.04 2.68
C PHE A 57 -0.07 0.22 3.58
N LEU A 58 -0.60 1.43 3.59
CA LEU A 58 -1.84 1.75 4.30
C LEU A 58 -3.02 0.94 3.76
N CYS A 59 -3.16 0.84 2.44
CA CYS A 59 -4.22 0.02 1.82
C CYS A 59 -4.04 -1.47 2.11
N VAL A 60 -2.82 -1.99 2.14
CA VAL A 60 -2.55 -3.39 2.53
C VAL A 60 -2.99 -3.64 3.97
N ARG A 61 -2.72 -2.73 4.88
CA ARG A 61 -3.08 -2.85 6.29
C ARG A 61 -4.59 -2.74 6.53
N ASP A 62 -5.22 -1.71 5.98
CA ASP A 62 -6.56 -1.27 6.39
C ASP A 62 -7.65 -1.56 5.34
N LYS A 63 -7.28 -1.78 4.08
CA LYS A 63 -8.17 -1.97 2.93
C LYS A 63 -7.76 -3.19 2.09
N CYS A 64 -7.31 -4.25 2.73
CA CYS A 64 -6.74 -5.41 2.04
C CYS A 64 -7.69 -6.05 1.02
N LEU A 65 -8.95 -6.28 1.40
CA LEU A 65 -9.93 -6.91 0.50
C LEU A 65 -10.25 -6.02 -0.72
N PRO A 66 -10.60 -4.73 -0.57
CA PRO A 66 -10.77 -3.83 -1.70
C PRO A 66 -9.53 -3.73 -2.60
N LEU A 67 -8.33 -3.76 -2.02
CA LEU A 67 -7.09 -3.75 -2.79
C LEU A 67 -6.93 -5.03 -3.62
N LEU A 68 -7.23 -6.19 -3.06
CA LEU A 68 -7.17 -7.46 -3.78
C LEU A 68 -8.20 -7.51 -4.92
N GLU A 69 -9.39 -6.98 -4.70
CA GLU A 69 -10.44 -6.85 -5.70
C GLU A 69 -10.00 -5.96 -6.86
N GLU A 70 -9.47 -4.78 -6.58
CA GLU A 70 -8.95 -3.84 -7.59
C GLU A 70 -7.74 -4.40 -8.36
N LEU A 71 -6.91 -5.23 -7.71
CA LEU A 71 -5.82 -5.91 -8.40
C LEU A 71 -6.32 -6.94 -9.41
N GLY A 72 -7.50 -7.51 -9.18
CA GLY A 72 -8.12 -8.52 -10.01
C GLY A 72 -7.41 -9.88 -9.98
N PHE A 73 -8.15 -10.92 -10.34
CA PHE A 73 -7.62 -12.29 -10.35
C PHE A 73 -6.89 -12.66 -11.66
N LEU A 74 -7.09 -11.87 -12.73
CA LEU A 74 -6.52 -12.09 -14.06
C LEU A 74 -5.78 -10.82 -14.51
N PRO A 75 -4.55 -10.60 -14.04
CA PRO A 75 -3.79 -9.44 -14.46
C PRO A 75 -3.34 -9.60 -15.92
N LEU A 76 -3.77 -8.67 -16.77
CA LEU A 76 -3.22 -8.50 -18.10
C LEU A 76 -1.90 -7.74 -17.96
N ASN A 77 -0.79 -8.44 -18.05
CA ASN A 77 0.52 -7.81 -18.07
C ASN A 77 0.87 -7.40 -19.50
N SER A 78 0.47 -6.20 -19.88
CA SER A 78 0.77 -5.63 -21.20
C SER A 78 1.55 -4.33 -21.09
N ARG A 79 2.33 -4.01 -22.15
CA ARG A 79 3.03 -2.74 -22.23
C ARG A 79 2.07 -1.55 -22.24
N ASP A 80 0.92 -1.70 -22.85
CA ASP A 80 -0.06 -0.63 -22.97
C ASP A 80 -0.76 -0.41 -21.62
N GLU A 81 -1.12 -1.47 -20.89
CA GLU A 81 -1.59 -1.34 -19.51
C GLU A 81 -0.56 -0.61 -18.64
N TYR A 82 0.72 -0.99 -18.72
CA TYR A 82 1.78 -0.30 -17.99
C TYR A 82 1.86 1.20 -18.32
N ARG A 83 1.72 1.59 -19.59
CA ARG A 83 1.70 3.00 -20.00
C ARG A 83 0.49 3.74 -19.42
N LEU A 84 -0.68 3.11 -19.40
CA LEU A 84 -1.90 3.67 -18.80
C LEU A 84 -1.72 3.86 -17.29
N LEU A 85 -1.20 2.86 -16.58
CA LEU A 85 -0.89 2.96 -15.15
C LEU A 85 0.07 4.11 -14.85
N LYS A 86 1.11 4.29 -15.67
CA LYS A 86 2.07 5.41 -15.51
C LYS A 86 1.42 6.76 -15.74
N LYS A 87 0.52 6.89 -16.71
CA LYS A 87 -0.26 8.12 -16.92
C LYS A 87 -1.17 8.41 -15.75
N PHE A 88 -1.82 7.38 -15.24
CA PHE A 88 -2.67 7.45 -14.05
C PHE A 88 -1.92 7.97 -12.83
N LEU A 89 -0.77 7.41 -12.51
CA LEU A 89 0.03 7.78 -11.35
C LEU A 89 0.59 9.22 -11.42
N LYS A 90 0.74 9.77 -12.63
CA LYS A 90 1.20 11.15 -12.84
C LYS A 90 0.10 12.20 -12.63
N LYS A 91 -1.18 11.82 -12.56
CA LYS A 91 -2.29 12.74 -12.30
C LYS A 91 -2.42 12.98 -10.80
N GLU A 92 -2.58 14.23 -10.40
CA GLU A 92 -2.63 14.64 -9.00
C GLU A 92 -3.94 14.30 -8.29
N SER A 93 -5.06 14.17 -9.01
CA SER A 93 -6.35 13.81 -8.42
C SER A 93 -7.02 12.66 -9.17
N PHE A 94 -7.53 11.71 -8.42
CA PHE A 94 -8.31 10.60 -8.95
C PHE A 94 -9.57 10.36 -8.12
N PRO A 95 -10.74 10.19 -8.74
CA PRO A 95 -11.93 9.85 -8.00
C PRO A 95 -11.74 8.47 -7.35
N ASN A 96 -11.90 8.42 -6.04
CA ASN A 96 -11.92 7.18 -5.29
C ASN A 96 -13.30 6.51 -5.46
N GLY A 97 -13.40 5.54 -6.40
CA GLY A 97 -14.67 4.88 -6.71
C GLY A 97 -15.28 4.17 -5.50
N TYR A 98 -14.47 3.62 -4.62
CA TYR A 98 -14.96 2.98 -3.39
C TYR A 98 -15.56 3.97 -2.40
N LEU A 99 -15.09 5.22 -2.35
CA LEU A 99 -15.70 6.24 -1.53
C LEU A 99 -17.15 6.49 -1.96
N TYR A 100 -17.40 6.68 -3.25
CA TYR A 100 -18.76 6.94 -3.75
C TYR A 100 -19.72 5.80 -3.43
N GLU A 101 -19.29 4.56 -3.66
CA GLU A 101 -20.08 3.37 -3.31
C GLU A 101 -20.38 3.32 -1.80
N ASN A 102 -19.40 3.57 -0.95
CA ASN A 102 -19.57 3.58 0.49
C ASN A 102 -20.49 4.72 0.96
N LEU A 103 -20.41 5.91 0.35
CA LEU A 103 -21.31 7.02 0.66
C LEU A 103 -22.76 6.71 0.27
N GLU A 104 -22.98 6.10 -0.90
CA GLU A 104 -24.31 5.64 -1.33
C GLU A 104 -24.88 4.56 -0.39
N LEU A 105 -24.05 3.61 0.05
CA LEU A 105 -24.46 2.58 1.00
C LEU A 105 -24.80 3.18 2.36
N ALA A 106 -24.05 4.18 2.84
CA ALA A 106 -24.38 4.88 4.08
C ALA A 106 -25.73 5.57 3.98
N ASP A 107 -26.03 6.27 2.88
CA ASP A 107 -27.34 6.90 2.67
C ASP A 107 -28.49 5.90 2.54
N ARG A 108 -28.23 4.73 1.97
CA ARG A 108 -29.25 3.70 1.75
C ARG A 108 -29.62 2.92 3.01
N TYR A 109 -28.66 2.65 3.87
CA TYR A 109 -28.85 1.71 4.98
C TYR A 109 -28.78 2.33 6.37
N LEU A 110 -28.36 3.58 6.50
CA LEU A 110 -28.26 4.24 7.80
C LEU A 110 -29.24 5.41 7.90
N PRO A 111 -29.95 5.55 9.04
CA PRO A 111 -30.77 6.72 9.30
C PRO A 111 -29.91 7.94 9.65
N GLU A 112 -30.45 9.16 9.44
CA GLU A 112 -29.87 10.39 10.00
C GLU A 112 -30.00 10.38 11.54
N PRO A 113 -29.01 10.88 12.33
CA PRO A 113 -27.75 11.52 11.88
C PRO A 113 -26.58 10.57 11.58
N SER A 114 -26.74 9.27 11.81
CA SER A 114 -25.64 8.28 11.68
C SER A 114 -25.08 8.22 10.26
N ALA A 115 -25.93 8.38 9.24
CA ALA A 115 -25.48 8.43 7.85
C ALA A 115 -24.47 9.56 7.62
N ARG A 116 -24.71 10.74 8.19
CA ARG A 116 -23.83 11.90 8.07
C ARG A 116 -22.49 11.66 8.75
N GLU A 117 -22.51 11.19 9.99
CA GLU A 117 -21.29 10.91 10.76
C GLU A 117 -20.40 9.87 10.05
N ILE A 118 -21.00 8.80 9.55
CA ILE A 118 -20.28 7.77 8.80
C ILE A 118 -19.72 8.33 7.49
N LYS A 119 -20.46 9.15 6.77
CA LYS A 119 -19.97 9.79 5.53
C LYS A 119 -18.79 10.73 5.79
N GLU A 120 -18.80 11.49 6.88
CA GLU A 120 -17.65 12.32 7.28
C GLU A 120 -16.41 11.46 7.57
N ILE A 121 -16.56 10.38 8.35
CA ILE A 121 -15.46 9.45 8.65
C ILE A 121 -14.93 8.82 7.37
N LEU A 122 -15.80 8.34 6.47
CA LEU A 122 -15.42 7.73 5.21
C LEU A 122 -14.67 8.71 4.28
N THR A 123 -15.10 9.96 4.26
CA THR A 123 -14.47 11.02 3.47
C THR A 123 -13.06 11.32 3.99
N ILE A 124 -12.92 11.50 5.31
CA ILE A 124 -11.61 11.70 5.95
C ILE A 124 -10.68 10.51 5.69
N GLN A 125 -11.19 9.28 5.79
CA GLN A 125 -10.41 8.08 5.50
C GLN A 125 -10.00 8.00 4.03
N ALA A 126 -10.85 8.42 3.11
CA ALA A 126 -10.56 8.39 1.68
C ALA A 126 -9.46 9.38 1.27
N GLU A 127 -9.28 10.47 2.00
CA GLU A 127 -8.15 11.37 1.83
C GLU A 127 -6.81 10.69 2.21
N GLN A 128 -6.87 9.70 3.09
CA GLN A 128 -5.70 8.93 3.54
C GLN A 128 -5.41 7.69 2.70
N TYR A 129 -6.46 7.10 2.07
CA TYR A 129 -6.36 5.80 1.37
C TYR A 129 -6.97 5.86 -0.02
N ASP A 130 -6.14 5.73 -1.04
CA ASP A 130 -6.58 5.55 -2.42
C ASP A 130 -6.25 4.13 -2.91
N VAL A 131 -7.25 3.25 -2.88
CA VAL A 131 -7.13 1.83 -3.25
C VAL A 131 -6.76 1.67 -4.73
N ARG A 132 -7.36 2.43 -5.63
CA ARG A 132 -7.05 2.37 -7.07
C ARG A 132 -5.62 2.81 -7.34
N ARG A 133 -5.20 3.88 -6.67
CA ARG A 133 -3.83 4.37 -6.77
C ARG A 133 -2.83 3.36 -6.21
N ALA A 134 -3.15 2.71 -5.10
CA ALA A 134 -2.34 1.64 -4.51
C ALA A 134 -2.20 0.45 -5.47
N ALA A 135 -3.29 -0.01 -6.07
CA ALA A 135 -3.30 -1.09 -7.04
C ALA A 135 -2.49 -0.72 -8.31
N ALA A 136 -2.70 0.49 -8.84
CA ALA A 136 -1.96 0.98 -10.00
C ALA A 136 -0.46 1.09 -9.71
N TYR A 137 -0.09 1.59 -8.55
CA TYR A 137 1.31 1.68 -8.12
C TYR A 137 1.94 0.29 -7.99
N TYR A 138 1.27 -0.65 -7.33
CA TYR A 138 1.74 -2.03 -7.21
C TYR A 138 1.95 -2.68 -8.57
N LYS A 139 0.94 -2.64 -9.46
CA LYS A 139 1.04 -3.16 -10.83
C LYS A 139 2.20 -2.51 -11.58
N SER A 140 2.36 -1.19 -11.49
CA SER A 140 3.43 -0.47 -12.18
C SER A 140 4.84 -0.91 -11.75
N ILE A 141 5.04 -1.19 -10.47
CA ILE A 141 6.31 -1.72 -9.95
C ILE A 141 6.54 -3.15 -10.44
N ARG A 142 5.50 -3.99 -10.40
CA ARG A 142 5.59 -5.39 -10.81
C ARG A 142 5.85 -5.54 -12.31
N TYR A 143 5.28 -4.65 -13.13
CA TYR A 143 5.46 -4.62 -14.57
C TYR A 143 6.73 -3.88 -15.01
N SER A 144 7.47 -3.29 -14.08
CA SER A 144 8.70 -2.59 -14.41
C SER A 144 9.91 -3.51 -14.37
N TYR A 145 10.90 -3.22 -15.24
CA TYR A 145 12.20 -3.88 -15.19
C TYR A 145 12.89 -3.54 -13.86
N SER A 146 13.44 -4.53 -13.19
CA SER A 146 14.11 -4.40 -11.89
C SER A 146 13.28 -3.75 -10.77
N SER A 147 11.95 -3.69 -10.92
CA SER A 147 11.05 -3.00 -9.98
C SER A 147 11.37 -1.51 -9.78
N GLY A 148 12.11 -0.90 -10.71
CA GLY A 148 12.51 0.51 -10.65
C GLY A 148 11.43 1.50 -11.11
N GLY A 149 10.32 1.02 -11.66
CA GLY A 149 9.21 1.85 -12.13
C GLY A 149 9.50 2.71 -13.38
N SER A 150 10.67 2.59 -13.99
CA SER A 150 11.09 3.43 -15.12
C SER A 150 10.79 2.83 -16.48
N SER A 151 10.96 1.51 -16.64
CA SER A 151 10.78 0.80 -17.91
C SER A 151 9.94 -0.45 -17.73
N TYR A 152 9.21 -0.84 -18.79
CA TYR A 152 8.39 -2.04 -18.79
C TYR A 152 9.24 -3.31 -18.81
N GLY A 153 8.86 -4.28 -17.97
CA GLY A 153 9.41 -5.62 -17.94
C GLY A 153 8.29 -6.64 -17.75
N ALA A 154 8.14 -7.57 -18.69
CA ALA A 154 7.10 -8.59 -18.62
C ALA A 154 7.36 -9.56 -17.46
N ARG A 155 6.74 -9.33 -16.31
CA ARG A 155 6.74 -10.24 -15.16
C ARG A 155 5.31 -10.59 -14.78
N PRO A 156 5.00 -11.86 -14.49
CA PRO A 156 3.67 -12.23 -14.03
C PRO A 156 3.37 -11.54 -12.69
N LEU A 157 2.16 -11.03 -12.57
CA LEU A 157 1.63 -10.60 -11.29
C LEU A 157 1.29 -11.85 -10.49
N ASN A 158 1.94 -12.07 -9.38
CA ASN A 158 1.65 -13.21 -8.53
C ASN A 158 1.01 -12.72 -7.22
N ILE A 159 -0.28 -12.96 -7.05
CA ILE A 159 -1.01 -12.63 -5.81
C ILE A 159 -0.40 -13.37 -4.60
N ARG A 160 0.26 -14.50 -4.81
CA ARG A 160 0.97 -15.21 -3.74
C ARG A 160 2.08 -14.36 -3.09
N ASP A 161 2.61 -13.37 -3.81
CA ASP A 161 3.61 -12.45 -3.25
C ASP A 161 3.04 -11.58 -2.11
N PHE A 162 1.72 -11.37 -2.03
CA PHE A 162 1.07 -10.74 -0.89
C PHE A 162 1.07 -11.63 0.36
N ARG A 163 1.06 -12.95 0.20
CA ARG A 163 1.11 -13.90 1.34
C ARG A 163 2.50 -13.99 1.96
N SER A 164 3.52 -13.55 1.25
CA SER A 164 4.90 -13.54 1.73
C SER A 164 5.30 -12.24 2.44
N VAL A 165 4.37 -11.27 2.59
CA VAL A 165 4.56 -10.15 3.49
C VAL A 165 4.24 -10.65 4.89
N PRO A 166 5.25 -10.94 5.73
CA PRO A 166 4.99 -11.52 7.04
C PRO A 166 4.25 -10.50 7.91
N ASN A 167 3.12 -10.91 8.44
CA ASN A 167 2.44 -10.30 9.58
C ASN A 167 2.00 -8.84 9.41
N PHE A 168 1.03 -8.60 8.51
CA PHE A 168 0.12 -7.48 8.61
C PHE A 168 -1.17 -7.88 9.37
N VAL A 169 -1.02 -8.63 10.46
CA VAL A 169 -2.12 -8.91 11.42
C VAL A 169 -1.69 -8.45 12.78
#